data_036938bd0269e32ef84367d07f9f4583
#
_entry.id   036938bd0269e32ef84367d07f9f4583
#
_cell.length_a   1.000
_cell.length_b   1.000
_cell.length_c   1.000
_cell.angle_alpha   90.00
_cell.angle_beta   90.00
_cell.angle_gamma   90.00
#
_symmetry.space_group_name_H-M   'P 1'
#
loop_
_entity.id
_entity.type
_entity.pdbx_description
1 polymer ?
#
loop_
_entity_poly.entity_id
_entity_poly.type
_entity_poly.pdbx_seq_one_letter_code
_entity_poly.pdbx_strand_id
1 'polypeptide(L)'
;MKQEDFVDKQTGKIYEVVPEGALDVVVAVFSILYLVVVLFICTFLFFATWTGYGIEIDDPKSPVFLIMVYAVIGGGLGGTINGIRSFIGWHAERKAFNRRYVWKYISQPLIGAALATMLYALFRSGIVTLGGNFTPDDNFTNQVLAAFGIGAISGYGSRRALIWLDNVVKKVFGIEIKIPDVKGMTLEEAKAVLEKHNLVLGNISKETSDDPDTVDKVVKQNPFAGSTGKADEKVDITIATKK
;
A
#
# COMPACT_ATOMS: atom_id res chain seq x y z
N MET A 1 15.60 3.03 37.80
CA MET A 1 15.89 2.22 36.61
C MET A 1 15.96 3.19 35.46
N LYS A 2 17.10 3.31 34.76
CA LYS A 2 17.23 4.16 33.56
C LYS A 2 16.36 3.56 32.45
N GLN A 3 15.47 4.35 31.90
CA GLN A 3 14.69 4.03 30.72
C GLN A 3 15.67 3.94 29.54
N GLU A 4 15.83 2.74 28.94
CA GLU A 4 16.67 2.56 27.76
C GLU A 4 15.82 2.92 26.53
N ASP A 5 16.16 4.01 25.87
CA ASP A 5 15.53 4.38 24.62
C ASP A 5 15.98 3.43 23.49
N PHE A 6 15.05 2.93 22.70
CA PHE A 6 15.33 2.13 21.52
C PHE A 6 15.44 2.99 20.27
N VAL A 7 16.60 2.92 19.60
CA VAL A 7 16.81 3.59 18.31
C VAL A 7 16.53 2.60 17.17
N ASP A 8 15.49 2.86 16.37
CA ASP A 8 15.21 2.09 15.18
C ASP A 8 16.30 2.34 14.11
N LYS A 9 17.13 1.34 13.85
CA LYS A 9 18.26 1.43 12.92
C LYS A 9 17.87 1.72 11.47
N GLN A 10 16.60 1.45 11.08
CA GLN A 10 16.12 1.70 9.72
C GLN A 10 15.58 3.11 9.52
N THR A 11 14.99 3.69 10.55
CA THR A 11 14.33 5.00 10.47
C THR A 11 15.05 6.10 11.26
N GLY A 12 16.04 5.74 12.09
CA GLY A 12 16.74 6.66 12.98
C GLY A 12 15.88 7.25 14.11
N LYS A 13 14.62 6.78 14.24
CA LYS A 13 13.69 7.29 15.26
C LYS A 13 13.96 6.65 16.62
N ILE A 14 13.93 7.50 17.64
CA ILE A 14 14.04 7.08 19.05
C ILE A 14 12.63 6.74 19.53
N TYR A 15 12.46 5.55 20.08
CA TYR A 15 11.24 5.11 20.74
C TYR A 15 11.50 4.93 22.23
N GLU A 16 10.64 5.53 23.04
CA GLU A 16 10.65 5.34 24.48
C GLU A 16 10.17 3.93 24.81
N VAL A 17 10.98 3.15 25.49
CA VAL A 17 10.60 1.80 25.97
C VAL A 17 9.66 1.98 27.15
N VAL A 18 8.37 1.77 26.90
CA VAL A 18 7.35 1.81 27.95
C VAL A 18 7.38 0.46 28.68
N PRO A 19 7.53 0.45 30.02
CA PRO A 19 7.45 -0.82 30.76
C PRO A 19 6.06 -1.44 30.60
N GLU A 20 6.00 -2.69 30.13
CA GLU A 20 4.76 -3.41 29.92
C GLU A 20 4.07 -3.69 31.26
N GLY A 21 2.86 -3.21 31.42
CA GLY A 21 1.99 -3.59 32.51
C GLY A 21 1.39 -5.00 32.28
N ALA A 22 0.96 -5.68 33.33
CA ALA A 22 0.31 -6.99 33.20
C ALA A 22 -0.85 -7.01 32.21
N LEU A 23 -1.61 -5.90 32.11
CA LEU A 23 -2.70 -5.74 31.14
C LEU A 23 -2.18 -5.65 29.70
N ASP A 24 -1.03 -5.04 29.46
CA ASP A 24 -0.46 -4.93 28.12
C ASP A 24 0.00 -6.30 27.61
N VAL A 25 0.56 -7.13 28.48
CA VAL A 25 0.93 -8.53 28.17
C VAL A 25 -0.32 -9.35 27.83
N VAL A 26 -1.38 -9.25 28.63
CA VAL A 26 -2.64 -9.97 28.37
C VAL A 26 -3.22 -9.58 27.02
N VAL A 27 -3.27 -8.28 26.73
CA VAL A 27 -3.79 -7.76 25.47
C VAL A 27 -2.91 -8.17 24.27
N ALA A 28 -1.58 -8.22 24.45
CA ALA A 28 -0.67 -8.72 23.43
C ALA A 28 -0.92 -10.19 23.11
N VAL A 29 -1.06 -11.04 24.13
CA VAL A 29 -1.36 -12.48 23.96
C VAL A 29 -2.70 -12.68 23.25
N PHE A 30 -3.75 -11.96 23.63
CA PHE A 30 -5.04 -12.02 22.93
C PHE A 30 -4.95 -11.57 21.47
N SER A 31 -4.18 -10.53 21.20
CA SER A 31 -4.01 -10.01 19.83
C SER A 31 -3.33 -11.02 18.91
N ILE A 32 -2.26 -11.66 19.39
CA ILE A 32 -1.56 -12.67 18.58
C ILE A 32 -2.40 -13.94 18.42
N LEU A 33 -3.08 -14.37 19.47
CA LEU A 33 -3.98 -15.53 19.43
C LEU A 33 -5.12 -15.31 18.42
N TYR A 34 -5.73 -14.12 18.43
CA TYR A 34 -6.74 -13.74 17.43
C TYR A 34 -6.19 -13.85 16.01
N LEU A 35 -5.02 -13.28 15.73
CA LEU A 35 -4.42 -13.33 14.40
C LEU A 35 -4.11 -14.76 13.96
N VAL A 36 -3.61 -15.61 14.86
CA VAL A 36 -3.36 -17.02 14.59
C VAL A 36 -4.66 -17.77 14.29
N VAL A 37 -5.70 -17.54 15.05
CA VAL A 37 -7.03 -18.15 14.81
C VAL A 37 -7.58 -17.72 13.46
N VAL A 38 -7.51 -16.44 13.10
CA VAL A 38 -7.96 -15.94 11.79
C VAL A 38 -7.13 -16.54 10.66
N LEU A 39 -5.82 -16.70 10.85
CA LEU A 39 -4.94 -17.36 9.88
C LEU A 39 -5.42 -18.79 9.60
N PHE A 40 -5.67 -19.57 10.65
CA PHE A 40 -6.19 -20.95 10.51
C PHE A 40 -7.58 -20.98 9.85
N ILE A 41 -8.47 -20.06 10.21
CA ILE A 41 -9.80 -19.96 9.59
C ILE A 41 -9.68 -19.68 8.09
N CYS A 42 -8.89 -18.67 7.68
CA CYS A 42 -8.70 -18.36 6.26
C CYS A 42 -8.09 -19.52 5.50
N THR A 43 -7.09 -20.19 6.08
CA THR A 43 -6.45 -21.37 5.46
C THR A 43 -7.43 -22.53 5.35
N PHE A 44 -8.19 -22.81 6.40
CA PHE A 44 -9.21 -23.86 6.39
C PHE A 44 -10.30 -23.56 5.36
N LEU A 45 -10.82 -22.34 5.30
CA LEU A 45 -11.83 -21.93 4.31
C LEU A 45 -11.30 -22.07 2.88
N PHE A 46 -10.04 -21.73 2.62
CA PHE A 46 -9.44 -21.94 1.31
C PHE A 46 -9.47 -23.42 0.91
N PHE A 47 -8.99 -24.31 1.78
CA PHE A 47 -8.98 -25.74 1.49
C PHE A 47 -10.38 -26.36 1.46
N ALA A 48 -11.28 -25.96 2.35
CA ALA A 48 -12.64 -26.45 2.41
C ALA A 48 -13.42 -26.08 1.12
N THR A 49 -13.30 -24.83 0.67
CA THR A 49 -13.93 -24.40 -0.60
C THR A 49 -13.27 -25.05 -1.81
N TRP A 50 -11.93 -25.27 -1.77
CA TRP A 50 -11.21 -25.91 -2.86
C TRP A 50 -11.55 -27.39 -3.03
N THR A 51 -11.69 -28.14 -1.93
CA THR A 51 -12.00 -29.57 -1.93
C THR A 51 -13.49 -29.89 -1.91
N GLY A 52 -14.36 -28.86 -1.71
CA GLY A 52 -15.78 -29.07 -1.47
C GLY A 52 -16.10 -29.70 -0.10
N TYR A 53 -15.12 -29.81 0.81
CA TYR A 53 -15.31 -30.44 2.10
C TYR A 53 -16.13 -29.55 3.04
N GLY A 54 -17.33 -30.03 3.40
CA GLY A 54 -18.20 -29.36 4.38
C GLY A 54 -18.88 -28.08 3.88
N ILE A 55 -18.61 -27.66 2.65
CA ILE A 55 -19.26 -26.53 1.98
C ILE A 55 -19.70 -27.04 0.62
N GLU A 56 -20.80 -27.76 0.57
CA GLU A 56 -21.50 -28.07 -0.67
C GLU A 56 -22.13 -26.75 -1.15
N ILE A 57 -21.48 -26.11 -2.09
CA ILE A 57 -22.08 -25.03 -2.86
C ILE A 57 -22.84 -25.72 -3.98
N ASP A 58 -24.03 -26.25 -3.62
CA ASP A 58 -24.98 -26.73 -4.59
C ASP A 58 -25.34 -25.57 -5.52
N ASP A 59 -24.88 -25.69 -6.76
CA ASP A 59 -25.08 -24.72 -7.84
C ASP A 59 -24.67 -23.26 -7.43
N PRO A 60 -23.41 -22.88 -7.60
CA PRO A 60 -23.00 -21.50 -7.37
C PRO A 60 -23.83 -20.60 -8.30
N LYS A 61 -24.84 -19.91 -7.74
CA LYS A 61 -25.74 -19.00 -8.46
C LYS A 61 -24.99 -18.02 -9.38
N SER A 62 -23.69 -17.91 -9.20
CA SER A 62 -22.76 -17.23 -10.10
C SER A 62 -21.34 -17.67 -9.83
N PRO A 63 -20.57 -18.12 -10.85
CA PRO A 63 -19.13 -18.39 -10.72
C PRO A 63 -18.36 -17.15 -10.22
N VAL A 64 -18.84 -15.95 -10.53
CA VAL A 64 -18.28 -14.69 -10.07
C VAL A 64 -18.33 -14.57 -8.54
N PHE A 65 -19.42 -15.02 -7.91
CA PHE A 65 -19.53 -15.01 -6.45
C PHE A 65 -18.44 -15.87 -5.79
N LEU A 66 -18.23 -17.07 -6.30
CA LEU A 66 -17.22 -17.97 -5.76
C LEU A 66 -15.81 -17.41 -5.92
N ILE A 67 -15.51 -16.81 -7.06
CA ILE A 67 -14.23 -16.13 -7.30
C ILE A 67 -14.03 -14.97 -6.31
N MET A 68 -15.07 -14.19 -6.02
CA MET A 68 -15.00 -13.13 -5.01
C MET A 68 -14.76 -13.67 -3.60
N VAL A 69 -15.34 -14.81 -3.24
CA VAL A 69 -15.08 -15.49 -1.97
C VAL A 69 -13.59 -15.81 -1.82
N TYR A 70 -12.95 -16.33 -2.88
CA TYR A 70 -11.51 -16.59 -2.85
C TYR A 70 -10.67 -15.31 -2.72
N ALA A 71 -11.09 -14.21 -3.37
CA ALA A 71 -10.44 -12.93 -3.18
C ALA A 71 -10.50 -12.47 -1.72
N VAL A 72 -11.67 -12.57 -1.08
CA VAL A 72 -11.88 -12.24 0.34
C VAL A 72 -11.01 -13.10 1.26
N ILE A 73 -10.97 -14.41 1.03
CA ILE A 73 -10.14 -15.35 1.81
C ILE A 73 -8.66 -14.98 1.66
N GLY A 74 -8.20 -14.75 0.43
CA GLY A 74 -6.83 -14.31 0.15
C GLY A 74 -6.50 -12.99 0.85
N GLY A 75 -7.40 -12.00 0.75
CA GLY A 75 -7.23 -10.70 1.40
C GLY A 75 -7.17 -10.77 2.93
N GLY A 76 -8.05 -11.58 3.52
CA GLY A 76 -8.05 -11.86 4.96
C GLY A 76 -6.75 -12.51 5.41
N LEU A 77 -6.27 -13.51 4.66
CA LEU A 77 -5.01 -14.19 4.92
C LEU A 77 -3.81 -13.25 4.80
N GLY A 78 -3.72 -12.47 3.71
CA GLY A 78 -2.67 -11.48 3.52
C GLY A 78 -2.65 -10.41 4.60
N GLY A 79 -3.83 -9.88 4.97
CA GLY A 79 -3.99 -8.92 6.07
C GLY A 79 -3.56 -9.51 7.42
N THR A 80 -3.89 -10.77 7.68
CA THR A 80 -3.48 -11.48 8.91
C THR A 80 -1.96 -11.62 8.98
N ILE A 81 -1.31 -12.04 7.90
CA ILE A 81 0.17 -12.16 7.84
C ILE A 81 0.82 -10.80 8.09
N ASN A 82 0.28 -9.72 7.50
CA ASN A 82 0.78 -8.37 7.74
C ASN A 82 0.56 -7.94 9.20
N GLY A 83 -0.57 -8.31 9.81
CA GLY A 83 -0.86 -8.11 11.24
C GLY A 83 0.16 -8.80 12.14
N ILE A 84 0.43 -10.08 11.90
CA ILE A 84 1.42 -10.87 12.64
C ILE A 84 2.82 -10.26 12.51
N ARG A 85 3.25 -9.93 11.29
CA ARG A 85 4.54 -9.26 11.05
C ARG A 85 4.65 -7.93 11.79
N SER A 86 3.59 -7.11 11.73
CA SER A 86 3.55 -5.84 12.45
C SER A 86 3.60 -6.03 13.96
N PHE A 87 2.91 -7.05 14.49
CA PHE A 87 2.91 -7.39 15.91
C PHE A 87 4.32 -7.79 16.36
N ILE A 88 4.98 -8.70 15.66
CA ILE A 88 6.35 -9.15 15.96
C ILE A 88 7.30 -7.95 15.98
N GLY A 89 7.25 -7.09 14.96
CA GLY A 89 8.13 -5.92 14.87
C GLY A 89 7.94 -4.92 16.02
N TRP A 90 6.71 -4.75 16.55
CA TRP A 90 6.47 -3.81 17.64
C TRP A 90 6.67 -4.43 19.03
N HIS A 91 6.32 -5.70 19.20
CA HIS A 91 6.42 -6.38 20.48
C HIS A 91 7.82 -6.98 20.74
N ALA A 92 8.33 -7.79 19.82
CA ALA A 92 9.58 -8.51 20.00
C ALA A 92 10.82 -7.68 19.65
N GLU A 93 10.80 -6.91 18.56
CA GLU A 93 11.97 -6.17 18.09
C GLU A 93 12.13 -4.82 18.78
N ARG A 94 11.04 -4.04 18.91
CA ARG A 94 11.07 -2.67 19.43
C ARG A 94 10.72 -2.54 20.90
N LYS A 95 10.20 -3.59 21.51
CA LYS A 95 9.73 -3.60 22.93
C LYS A 95 8.86 -2.38 23.28
N ALA A 96 8.07 -1.91 22.30
CA ALA A 96 7.26 -0.70 22.38
C ALA A 96 5.78 -1.03 22.12
N PHE A 97 5.29 -2.16 22.66
CA PHE A 97 3.89 -2.54 22.54
C PHE A 97 3.02 -1.58 23.35
N ASN A 98 1.94 -1.09 22.73
CA ASN A 98 0.96 -0.26 23.39
C ASN A 98 -0.44 -0.78 23.03
N ARG A 99 -1.28 -1.06 24.03
CA ARG A 99 -2.64 -1.56 23.90
C ARG A 99 -3.55 -0.69 23.01
N ARG A 100 -3.25 0.60 22.85
CA ARG A 100 -4.01 1.50 21.97
C ARG A 100 -3.95 1.06 20.50
N TYR A 101 -2.91 0.30 20.11
CA TYR A 101 -2.75 -0.19 18.74
C TYR A 101 -3.43 -1.54 18.47
N VAL A 102 -4.13 -2.14 19.44
CA VAL A 102 -4.82 -3.43 19.28
C VAL A 102 -5.81 -3.39 18.13
N TRP A 103 -6.55 -2.31 18.00
CA TRP A 103 -7.49 -2.11 16.90
C TRP A 103 -6.84 -2.20 15.52
N LYS A 104 -5.57 -1.80 15.41
CA LYS A 104 -4.79 -1.96 14.20
C LYS A 104 -4.61 -3.44 13.82
N TYR A 105 -4.36 -4.31 14.79
CA TYR A 105 -4.18 -5.74 14.53
C TYR A 105 -5.50 -6.43 14.21
N ILE A 106 -6.57 -6.09 14.93
CA ILE A 106 -7.91 -6.65 14.71
C ILE A 106 -8.47 -6.25 13.35
N SER A 107 -8.25 -5.01 12.92
CA SER A 107 -8.76 -4.50 11.64
C SER A 107 -7.98 -4.97 10.41
N GLN A 108 -6.75 -5.42 10.54
CA GLN A 108 -5.88 -5.82 9.42
C GLN A 108 -6.51 -6.89 8.50
N PRO A 109 -7.04 -8.02 9.01
CA PRO A 109 -7.69 -9.03 8.16
C PRO A 109 -8.92 -8.49 7.43
N LEU A 110 -9.71 -7.65 8.11
CA LEU A 110 -10.93 -7.05 7.54
C LEU A 110 -10.61 -6.05 6.42
N ILE A 111 -9.63 -5.18 6.66
CA ILE A 111 -9.14 -4.24 5.64
C ILE A 111 -8.58 -5.01 4.45
N GLY A 112 -7.81 -6.08 4.70
CA GLY A 112 -7.27 -6.95 3.66
C GLY A 112 -8.35 -7.58 2.80
N ALA A 113 -9.40 -8.14 3.41
CA ALA A 113 -10.53 -8.73 2.73
C ALA A 113 -11.31 -7.70 1.88
N ALA A 114 -11.61 -6.53 2.45
CA ALA A 114 -12.30 -5.45 1.74
C ALA A 114 -11.50 -4.94 0.52
N LEU A 115 -10.20 -4.67 0.71
CA LEU A 115 -9.31 -4.25 -0.37
C LEU A 115 -9.22 -5.30 -1.48
N ALA A 116 -9.14 -6.58 -1.12
CA ALA A 116 -9.08 -7.68 -2.07
C ALA A 116 -10.30 -7.67 -3.01
N THR A 117 -11.49 -7.51 -2.45
CA THR A 117 -12.74 -7.44 -3.22
C THR A 117 -12.75 -6.26 -4.18
N MET A 118 -12.37 -5.07 -3.67
CA MET A 118 -12.33 -3.85 -4.48
C MET A 118 -11.30 -3.96 -5.62
N LEU A 119 -10.07 -4.39 -5.31
CA LEU A 119 -9.00 -4.49 -6.29
C LEU A 119 -9.31 -5.55 -7.34
N TYR A 120 -9.82 -6.72 -6.92
CA TYR A 120 -10.23 -7.75 -7.87
C TYR A 120 -11.32 -7.24 -8.83
N ALA A 121 -12.33 -6.53 -8.31
CA ALA A 121 -13.39 -5.94 -9.14
C ALA A 121 -12.83 -4.90 -10.13
N LEU A 122 -11.91 -4.02 -9.70
CA LEU A 122 -11.26 -3.03 -10.55
C LEU A 122 -10.42 -3.67 -11.67
N PHE A 123 -9.68 -4.73 -11.37
CA PHE A 123 -8.91 -5.45 -12.38
C PHE A 123 -9.82 -6.23 -13.34
N ARG A 124 -10.87 -6.85 -12.82
CA ARG A 124 -11.81 -7.62 -13.65
C ARG A 124 -12.64 -6.73 -14.59
N SER A 125 -12.96 -5.49 -14.16
CA SER A 125 -13.66 -4.50 -14.98
C SER A 125 -12.79 -3.87 -16.08
N GLY A 126 -11.46 -4.09 -16.05
CA GLY A 126 -10.53 -3.47 -16.98
C GLY A 126 -10.29 -1.96 -16.74
N ILE A 127 -10.88 -1.36 -15.70
CA ILE A 127 -10.63 0.05 -15.32
C ILE A 127 -9.15 0.26 -15.00
N VAL A 128 -8.51 -0.78 -14.44
CA VAL A 128 -7.10 -0.79 -14.11
C VAL A 128 -6.44 -2.03 -14.67
N THR A 129 -5.28 -1.86 -15.29
CA THR A 129 -4.43 -2.96 -15.73
C THR A 129 -3.22 -3.08 -14.82
N LEU A 130 -2.94 -4.27 -14.31
CA LEU A 130 -1.63 -4.59 -13.75
C LEU A 130 -0.66 -4.61 -14.93
N GLY A 131 0.37 -3.78 -14.92
CA GLY A 131 1.33 -3.56 -16.00
C GLY A 131 1.99 -4.83 -16.56
N GLY A 132 1.21 -5.66 -17.21
CA GLY A 132 1.53 -6.92 -17.86
C GLY A 132 0.28 -7.46 -18.54
N ASN A 133 0.44 -8.42 -19.45
CA ASN A 133 -0.66 -9.10 -20.13
C ASN A 133 -1.40 -10.02 -19.15
N PHE A 134 -2.08 -9.46 -18.14
CA PHE A 134 -3.03 -10.19 -17.33
C PHE A 134 -4.32 -10.32 -18.15
N THR A 135 -4.32 -11.24 -19.11
CA THR A 135 -5.55 -11.65 -19.76
C THR A 135 -6.29 -12.58 -18.80
N PRO A 136 -7.56 -12.30 -18.46
CA PRO A 136 -8.35 -13.24 -17.71
C PRO A 136 -8.42 -14.53 -18.53
N ASP A 137 -7.80 -15.58 -18.03
CA ASP A 137 -7.95 -16.92 -18.60
C ASP A 137 -9.41 -17.36 -18.39
N ASP A 138 -10.03 -17.94 -19.39
CA ASP A 138 -11.40 -18.46 -19.30
C ASP A 138 -11.50 -19.71 -18.39
N ASN A 139 -10.35 -20.27 -17.99
CA ASN A 139 -10.30 -21.39 -17.07
C ASN A 139 -10.67 -20.92 -15.64
N PHE A 140 -11.77 -21.47 -15.12
CA PHE A 140 -12.29 -21.15 -13.79
C PHE A 140 -11.24 -21.31 -12.67
N THR A 141 -10.44 -22.37 -12.71
CA THR A 141 -9.38 -22.63 -11.73
C THR A 141 -8.35 -21.49 -11.71
N ASN A 142 -7.93 -21.03 -12.89
CA ASN A 142 -6.98 -19.93 -12.99
C ASN A 142 -7.56 -18.60 -12.50
N GLN A 143 -8.85 -18.36 -12.73
CA GLN A 143 -9.54 -17.18 -12.21
C GLN A 143 -9.61 -17.18 -10.67
N VAL A 144 -9.89 -18.32 -10.06
CA VAL A 144 -9.91 -18.52 -8.62
C VAL A 144 -8.55 -18.28 -8.00
N LEU A 145 -7.49 -18.89 -8.56
CA LEU A 145 -6.12 -18.72 -8.08
C LEU A 145 -5.66 -17.27 -8.23
N ALA A 146 -6.00 -16.62 -9.34
CA ALA A 146 -5.71 -15.21 -9.57
C ALA A 146 -6.41 -14.30 -8.54
N ALA A 147 -7.69 -14.55 -8.28
CA ALA A 147 -8.46 -13.79 -7.29
C ALA A 147 -7.89 -13.94 -5.87
N PHE A 148 -7.55 -15.17 -5.49
CA PHE A 148 -6.88 -15.45 -4.21
C PHE A 148 -5.52 -14.76 -4.12
N GLY A 149 -4.69 -14.86 -5.17
CA GLY A 149 -3.36 -14.24 -5.20
C GLY A 149 -3.40 -12.72 -5.13
N ILE A 150 -4.27 -12.08 -5.93
CA ILE A 150 -4.51 -10.63 -5.87
C ILE A 150 -4.98 -10.23 -4.47
N GLY A 151 -5.90 -11.02 -3.90
CA GLY A 151 -6.38 -10.82 -2.54
C GLY A 151 -5.26 -10.88 -1.52
N ALA A 152 -4.43 -11.92 -1.54
CA ALA A 152 -3.33 -12.11 -0.61
C ALA A 152 -2.29 -10.97 -0.69
N ILE A 153 -1.92 -10.57 -1.91
CA ILE A 153 -0.98 -9.46 -2.13
C ILE A 153 -1.57 -8.13 -1.62
N SER A 154 -2.83 -7.85 -1.93
CA SER A 154 -3.49 -6.61 -1.51
C SER A 154 -3.67 -6.54 0.01
N GLY A 155 -4.03 -7.65 0.64
CA GLY A 155 -4.15 -7.75 2.08
C GLY A 155 -2.82 -7.57 2.80
N TYR A 156 -1.76 -8.26 2.35
CA TYR A 156 -0.42 -8.10 2.89
C TYR A 156 0.13 -6.68 2.70
N GLY A 157 -0.07 -6.11 1.52
CA GLY A 157 0.35 -4.76 1.16
C GLY A 157 -0.71 -3.68 1.43
N SER A 158 -1.65 -3.88 2.33
CA SER A 158 -2.84 -3.04 2.51
C SER A 158 -2.56 -1.53 2.57
N ARG A 159 -1.49 -1.11 3.24
CA ARG A 159 -1.09 0.31 3.28
C ARG A 159 -0.70 0.84 1.88
N ARG A 160 0.04 0.05 1.09
CA ARG A 160 0.44 0.44 -0.26
C ARG A 160 -0.74 0.37 -1.23
N ALA A 161 -1.60 -0.64 -1.05
CA ALA A 161 -2.82 -0.79 -1.82
C ALA A 161 -3.78 0.40 -1.62
N LEU A 162 -3.92 0.91 -0.39
CA LEU A 162 -4.71 2.11 -0.10
C LEU A 162 -4.12 3.37 -0.76
N ILE A 163 -2.80 3.56 -0.69
CA ILE A 163 -2.13 4.69 -1.37
C ILE A 163 -2.34 4.61 -2.88
N TRP A 164 -2.19 3.41 -3.44
CA TRP A 164 -2.40 3.18 -4.86
C TRP A 164 -3.87 3.45 -5.26
N LEU A 165 -4.83 2.99 -4.45
CA LEU A 165 -6.26 3.25 -4.68
C LEU A 165 -6.58 4.74 -4.62
N ASP A 166 -5.99 5.50 -3.69
CA ASP A 166 -6.11 6.95 -3.61
C ASP A 166 -5.64 7.63 -4.91
N ASN A 167 -4.54 7.14 -5.50
CA ASN A 167 -4.06 7.64 -6.78
C ASN A 167 -5.01 7.30 -7.94
N VAL A 168 -5.59 6.09 -7.95
CA VAL A 168 -6.61 5.70 -8.93
C VAL A 168 -7.84 6.61 -8.81
N VAL A 169 -8.30 6.87 -7.59
CA VAL A 169 -9.42 7.79 -7.33
C VAL A 169 -9.11 9.18 -7.87
N LYS A 170 -7.93 9.73 -7.57
CA LYS A 170 -7.50 11.04 -8.09
C LYS A 170 -7.50 11.08 -9.61
N LYS A 171 -7.05 9.99 -10.26
CA LYS A 171 -6.99 9.89 -11.72
C LYS A 171 -8.38 9.78 -12.35
N VAL A 172 -9.25 8.93 -11.79
CA VAL A 172 -10.62 8.69 -12.31
C VAL A 172 -11.51 9.90 -12.12
N PHE A 173 -11.44 10.57 -10.97
CA PHE A 173 -12.28 11.73 -10.65
C PHE A 173 -11.65 13.07 -11.06
N GLY A 174 -10.46 13.05 -11.68
CA GLY A 174 -9.81 14.27 -12.15
C GLY A 174 -9.52 15.27 -11.03
N ILE A 175 -9.18 14.78 -9.83
CA ILE A 175 -8.92 15.64 -8.68
C ILE A 175 -7.72 16.53 -8.99
N GLU A 176 -7.93 17.83 -8.91
CA GLU A 176 -6.89 18.83 -9.14
C GLU A 176 -5.77 18.72 -8.10
N ILE A 177 -4.55 18.68 -8.57
CA ILE A 177 -3.34 18.61 -7.75
C ILE A 177 -2.63 19.94 -7.84
N LYS A 178 -2.24 20.52 -6.72
CA LYS A 178 -1.39 21.71 -6.72
C LYS A 178 0.02 21.33 -7.16
N ILE A 179 0.53 22.03 -8.16
CA ILE A 179 1.90 21.84 -8.65
C ILE A 179 2.88 22.41 -7.63
N PRO A 180 3.80 21.57 -7.09
CA PRO A 180 4.78 22.01 -6.13
C PRO A 180 5.81 22.95 -6.75
N ASP A 181 6.46 23.75 -5.93
CA ASP A 181 7.63 24.53 -6.33
C ASP A 181 8.86 23.62 -6.30
N VAL A 182 9.50 23.46 -7.46
CA VAL A 182 10.72 22.68 -7.61
C VAL A 182 11.93 23.56 -8.02
N LYS A 183 11.76 24.89 -8.03
CA LYS A 183 12.87 25.80 -8.31
C LYS A 183 13.93 25.73 -7.22
N GLY A 184 15.19 25.85 -7.60
CA GLY A 184 16.32 25.74 -6.70
C GLY A 184 16.69 24.31 -6.27
N MET A 185 15.91 23.30 -6.69
CA MET A 185 16.20 21.91 -6.43
C MET A 185 17.09 21.30 -7.52
N THR A 186 17.84 20.26 -7.18
CA THR A 186 18.52 19.42 -8.17
C THR A 186 17.50 18.61 -8.98
N LEU A 187 17.93 18.05 -10.11
CA LEU A 187 17.06 17.21 -10.95
C LEU A 187 16.43 16.04 -10.15
N GLU A 188 17.25 15.39 -9.32
CA GLU A 188 16.81 14.23 -8.55
C GLU A 188 15.80 14.60 -7.48
N GLU A 189 16.04 15.71 -6.76
CA GLU A 189 15.10 16.24 -5.77
C GLU A 189 13.79 16.68 -6.42
N ALA A 190 13.85 17.40 -7.54
CA ALA A 190 12.67 17.83 -8.28
C ALA A 190 11.84 16.64 -8.75
N LYS A 191 12.48 15.60 -9.30
CA LYS A 191 11.82 14.36 -9.70
C LYS A 191 11.11 13.68 -8.52
N ALA A 192 11.79 13.53 -7.39
CA ALA A 192 11.22 12.92 -6.19
C ALA A 192 10.02 13.71 -5.65
N VAL A 193 10.08 15.05 -5.68
CA VAL A 193 8.98 15.92 -5.25
C VAL A 193 7.79 15.81 -6.20
N LEU A 194 8.00 15.80 -7.52
CA LEU A 194 6.93 15.64 -8.51
C LEU A 194 6.25 14.28 -8.37
N GLU A 195 7.03 13.19 -8.28
CA GLU A 195 6.50 11.84 -8.08
C GLU A 195 5.67 11.72 -6.78
N LYS A 196 6.12 12.35 -5.70
CA LYS A 196 5.37 12.39 -4.43
C LYS A 196 4.00 13.07 -4.57
N HIS A 197 3.87 14.01 -5.52
CA HIS A 197 2.61 14.72 -5.80
C HIS A 197 1.82 14.10 -6.97
N ASN A 198 2.20 12.88 -7.43
CA ASN A 198 1.60 12.21 -8.57
C ASN A 198 1.67 13.03 -9.88
N LEU A 199 2.79 13.71 -10.07
CA LEU A 199 3.13 14.43 -11.28
C LEU A 199 4.31 13.73 -11.96
N VAL A 200 4.43 13.91 -13.27
CA VAL A 200 5.50 13.30 -14.06
C VAL A 200 6.47 14.37 -14.51
N LEU A 201 7.76 14.07 -14.41
CA LEU A 201 8.78 14.93 -15.01
C LEU A 201 8.63 14.93 -16.54
N GLY A 202 8.43 16.11 -17.12
CA GLY A 202 8.29 16.33 -18.55
C GLY A 202 9.64 16.55 -19.24
N ASN A 203 9.69 17.53 -20.13
CA ASN A 203 10.89 17.88 -20.87
C ASN A 203 11.90 18.60 -19.96
N ILE A 204 13.18 18.27 -20.14
CA ILE A 204 14.28 18.94 -19.44
C ILE A 204 14.98 19.84 -20.46
N SER A 205 14.91 21.15 -20.25
CA SER A 205 15.63 22.15 -21.01
C SER A 205 16.85 22.63 -20.22
N LYS A 206 17.85 23.12 -20.92
CA LYS A 206 19.07 23.68 -20.33
C LYS A 206 19.20 25.16 -20.68
N GLU A 207 19.57 25.97 -19.72
CA GLU A 207 19.82 27.39 -19.87
C GLU A 207 21.20 27.75 -19.24
N THR A 208 22.00 28.55 -19.88
CA THR A 208 23.31 28.96 -19.34
C THR A 208 23.10 30.02 -18.26
N SER A 209 23.79 29.86 -17.15
CA SER A 209 23.76 30.83 -16.02
C SER A 209 25.19 31.19 -15.64
N ASP A 210 25.40 32.48 -15.35
CA ASP A 210 26.65 33.01 -14.82
C ASP A 210 26.68 32.95 -13.27
N ASP A 211 25.56 32.59 -12.64
CA ASP A 211 25.45 32.48 -11.18
C ASP A 211 25.83 31.07 -10.71
N PRO A 212 26.95 30.91 -9.96
CA PRO A 212 27.41 29.61 -9.48
C PRO A 212 26.38 28.87 -8.59
N ASP A 213 25.53 29.59 -7.87
CA ASP A 213 24.59 29.03 -6.92
C ASP A 213 23.37 28.38 -7.61
N THR A 214 23.16 28.68 -8.86
CA THR A 214 22.05 28.14 -9.68
C THR A 214 22.47 26.97 -10.57
N VAL A 215 23.77 26.75 -10.77
CA VAL A 215 24.28 25.66 -11.63
C VAL A 215 23.76 24.31 -11.13
N ASP A 216 23.32 23.46 -12.07
CA ASP A 216 22.71 22.14 -11.85
C ASP A 216 21.39 22.16 -11.06
N LYS A 217 20.76 23.34 -10.91
CA LYS A 217 19.46 23.49 -10.26
C LYS A 217 18.38 23.91 -11.24
N VAL A 218 17.14 23.60 -10.89
CA VAL A 218 15.95 24.03 -11.64
C VAL A 218 15.76 25.54 -11.49
N VAL A 219 15.77 26.25 -12.59
CA VAL A 219 15.55 27.73 -12.64
C VAL A 219 14.16 28.10 -13.12
N LYS A 220 13.54 27.25 -13.95
CA LYS A 220 12.18 27.45 -14.44
C LYS A 220 11.41 26.14 -14.41
N GLN A 221 10.09 26.23 -14.21
CA GLN A 221 9.17 25.11 -14.32
C GLN A 221 7.92 25.54 -15.07
N ASN A 222 7.30 24.61 -15.78
CA ASN A 222 6.03 24.79 -16.46
C ASN A 222 5.22 23.48 -16.40
N PRO A 223 4.01 23.48 -15.81
CA PRO A 223 3.28 24.63 -15.25
C PRO A 223 3.94 25.24 -14.00
N PHE A 224 3.57 26.50 -13.69
CA PHE A 224 4.17 27.22 -12.56
C PHE A 224 3.71 26.69 -11.20
N ALA A 225 4.54 26.91 -10.19
CA ALA A 225 4.28 26.53 -8.79
C ALA A 225 2.94 27.12 -8.30
N GLY A 226 2.14 26.29 -7.61
CA GLY A 226 0.84 26.69 -7.07
C GLY A 226 -0.32 26.64 -8.08
N SER A 227 -0.06 26.44 -9.37
CA SER A 227 -1.13 26.16 -10.33
C SER A 227 -1.77 24.80 -10.09
N THR A 228 -2.98 24.59 -10.60
CA THR A 228 -3.66 23.30 -10.54
C THR A 228 -3.34 22.48 -11.77
N GLY A 229 -3.01 21.22 -11.53
CA GLY A 229 -2.77 20.20 -12.56
C GLY A 229 -3.58 18.94 -12.28
N LYS A 230 -3.52 17.99 -13.20
CA LYS A 230 -4.15 16.66 -13.06
C LYS A 230 -3.11 15.61 -12.63
N ALA A 231 -3.58 14.48 -12.12
CA ALA A 231 -2.71 13.35 -11.86
C ALA A 231 -2.02 12.91 -13.17
N ASP A 232 -0.73 12.54 -13.06
CA ASP A 232 0.16 12.19 -14.17
C ASP A 232 0.45 13.35 -15.16
N GLU A 233 0.12 14.60 -14.80
CA GLU A 233 0.48 15.76 -15.61
C GLU A 233 2.00 15.96 -15.66
N LYS A 234 2.49 16.30 -16.83
CA LYS A 234 3.91 16.54 -17.05
C LYS A 234 4.30 17.95 -16.63
N VAL A 235 5.36 18.05 -15.83
CA VAL A 235 5.97 19.32 -15.45
C VAL A 235 7.32 19.42 -16.14
N ASP A 236 7.42 20.35 -17.09
CA ASP A 236 8.67 20.66 -17.77
C ASP A 236 9.55 21.53 -16.88
N ILE A 237 10.85 21.28 -16.88
CA ILE A 237 11.81 22.02 -16.08
C ILE A 237 12.97 22.54 -16.93
N THR A 238 13.54 23.67 -16.51
CA THR A 238 14.77 24.19 -17.07
C THR A 238 15.84 24.18 -16.00
N ILE A 239 17.00 23.60 -16.33
CA ILE A 239 18.15 23.48 -15.44
C ILE A 239 19.24 24.46 -15.92
N ALA A 240 19.82 25.19 -14.96
CA ALA A 240 20.95 26.04 -15.26
C ALA A 240 22.20 25.21 -15.48
N THR A 241 22.95 25.52 -16.52
CA THR A 241 24.29 24.96 -16.81
C THR A 241 25.31 26.05 -16.80
N LYS A 242 26.56 25.72 -16.43
CA LYS A 242 27.66 26.66 -16.45
C LYS A 242 27.92 27.11 -17.91
N LYS A 243 28.13 28.42 -18.07
CA LYS A 243 28.54 29.00 -19.36
C LYS A 243 29.93 28.57 -19.74
#